data_78d87be5f3fcbaf6b874ca0f67aab9f6
#
_entry.id   78d87be5f3fcbaf6b874ca0f67aab9f6
#
_cell.length_a   1.000
_cell.length_b   1.000
_cell.length_c   1.000
_cell.angle_alpha   90.00
_cell.angle_beta   90.00
_cell.angle_gamma   90.00
#
_symmetry.space_group_name_H-M   'P 1'
#
loop_
_entity.id
_entity.type
_entity.pdbx_description
1 polymer ?
#
loop_
_entity_poly.entity_id
_entity_poly.type
_entity_poly.pdbx_seq_one_letter_code
_entity_poly.pdbx_strand_id
1 'polypeptide(L)'
;MLRVLTTVTFVYEPREDRIAAAINAGRPDAWSCWLTRRLALALLDRATGYLTKTSDLAQQAPADMRGEFAAFEREAAIASTAGAMTKTPAEVLKSSASAAELAERLTISRHSKGGFKVELRGQSGDGAEGLLTRAEMQRLLQMLRSVVASADWAVAPSKPESSPPAVASVAKPVRH
;
A
#
# COMPACT_ATOMS: atom_id res chain seq x y z
N MET A 1 6.34 15.72 14.60
CA MET A 1 5.38 16.63 13.88
C MET A 1 4.71 15.86 12.75
N LEU A 2 3.42 16.07 12.48
CA LEU A 2 2.71 15.40 11.38
C LEU A 2 2.48 16.37 10.22
N ARG A 3 2.96 16.01 9.03
CA ARG A 3 2.89 16.84 7.81
C ARG A 3 1.70 16.41 6.96
N VAL A 4 1.18 17.30 6.13
CA VAL A 4 0.15 16.92 5.16
C VAL A 4 0.82 16.21 3.97
N LEU A 5 0.39 14.99 3.66
CA LEU A 5 0.83 14.24 2.51
C LEU A 5 0.20 14.83 1.24
N THR A 6 1.00 15.52 0.44
CA THR A 6 0.58 16.08 -0.86
C THR A 6 1.16 15.28 -2.02
N THR A 7 2.43 14.90 -1.90
CA THR A 7 3.12 14.09 -2.91
C THR A 7 3.95 13.01 -2.23
N VAL A 8 4.14 11.90 -2.91
CA VAL A 8 5.04 10.83 -2.49
C VAL A 8 5.79 10.27 -3.69
N THR A 9 7.07 9.98 -3.51
CA THR A 9 7.89 9.27 -4.48
C THR A 9 8.61 8.13 -3.78
N PHE A 10 8.60 6.96 -4.40
CA PHE A 10 9.32 5.79 -3.90
C PHE A 10 10.56 5.54 -4.74
N VAL A 11 11.68 5.26 -4.08
CA VAL A 11 12.97 4.93 -4.74
C VAL A 11 13.59 3.75 -4.02
N TYR A 12 13.96 2.72 -4.76
CA TYR A 12 14.73 1.61 -4.21
C TYR A 12 16.21 1.99 -4.12
N GLU A 13 16.81 1.77 -2.95
CA GLU A 13 18.24 1.94 -2.71
C GLU A 13 18.89 0.55 -2.52
N PRO A 14 19.62 0.05 -3.56
CA PRO A 14 20.18 -1.30 -3.51
C PRO A 14 21.18 -1.54 -2.38
N ARG A 15 21.93 -0.51 -1.96
CA ARG A 15 22.93 -0.63 -0.90
C ARG A 15 22.31 -0.86 0.46
N GLU A 16 21.15 -0.28 0.69
CA GLU A 16 20.40 -0.40 1.95
C GLU A 16 19.39 -1.56 1.92
N ASP A 17 19.12 -2.13 0.73
CA ASP A 17 18.00 -3.04 0.47
C ASP A 17 16.68 -2.52 1.06
N ARG A 18 16.40 -1.23 0.81
CA ARG A 18 15.23 -0.50 1.32
C ARG A 18 14.62 0.39 0.26
N ILE A 19 13.36 0.76 0.47
CA ILE A 19 12.67 1.74 -0.35
C ILE A 19 12.62 3.05 0.43
N ALA A 20 13.18 4.13 -0.13
CA ALA A 20 12.97 5.47 0.37
C ALA A 20 11.58 5.97 -0.07
N ALA A 21 10.78 6.42 0.87
CA ALA A 21 9.56 7.18 0.61
C ALA A 21 9.84 8.66 0.86
N ALA A 22 9.94 9.44 -0.20
CA ALA A 22 10.14 10.88 -0.13
C ALA A 22 8.78 11.58 -0.22
N ILE A 23 8.37 12.20 0.88
CA ILE A 23 7.11 12.92 1.04
C ILE A 23 7.37 14.41 0.80
N ASN A 24 6.55 15.05 -0.03
CA ASN A 24 6.62 16.49 -0.33
C ASN A 24 8.04 16.93 -0.74
N ALA A 25 8.76 16.08 -1.47
CA ALA A 25 10.15 16.32 -1.84
C ALA A 25 10.33 17.67 -2.55
N GLY A 26 11.35 18.45 -2.14
CA GLY A 26 11.62 19.80 -2.66
C GLY A 26 10.75 20.90 -2.06
N ARG A 27 9.92 20.60 -1.05
CA ARG A 27 9.09 21.58 -0.34
C ARG A 27 9.61 21.82 1.09
N PRO A 28 9.24 22.95 1.72
CA PRO A 28 9.64 23.23 3.11
C PRO A 28 9.15 22.17 4.14
N ASP A 29 8.05 21.50 3.85
CA ASP A 29 7.45 20.43 4.64
C ASP A 29 7.89 19.02 4.19
N ALA A 30 9.02 18.92 3.45
CA ALA A 30 9.57 17.65 3.01
C ALA A 30 9.93 16.75 4.21
N TRP A 31 9.68 15.47 4.05
CA TRP A 31 10.07 14.43 5.00
C TRP A 31 10.30 13.13 4.24
N SER A 32 11.17 12.29 4.76
CA SER A 32 11.45 11.00 4.13
C SER A 32 11.69 9.91 5.14
N CYS A 33 11.34 8.69 4.74
CA CYS A 33 11.56 7.51 5.56
C CYS A 33 11.95 6.30 4.73
N TRP A 34 12.62 5.36 5.39
CA TRP A 34 12.94 4.05 4.86
C TRP A 34 11.82 3.06 5.13
N LEU A 35 11.29 2.47 4.08
CA LEU A 35 10.42 1.31 4.15
C LEU A 35 11.27 0.04 4.08
N THR A 36 11.20 -0.78 5.12
CA THR A 36 11.78 -2.12 5.07
C THR A 36 10.99 -3.01 4.10
N ARG A 37 11.62 -4.03 3.54
CA ARG A 37 10.96 -5.03 2.70
C ARG A 37 9.67 -5.56 3.34
N ARG A 38 9.74 -5.95 4.61
CA ARG A 38 8.58 -6.45 5.36
C ARG A 38 7.43 -5.43 5.41
N LEU A 39 7.73 -4.17 5.68
CA LEU A 39 6.72 -3.11 5.77
C LEU A 39 6.10 -2.81 4.41
N ALA A 40 6.91 -2.72 3.35
CA ALA A 40 6.44 -2.46 1.99
C ALA A 40 5.53 -3.60 1.47
N LEU A 41 5.92 -4.86 1.66
CA LEU A 41 5.11 -6.01 1.26
C LEU A 41 3.81 -6.12 2.08
N ALA A 42 3.87 -5.90 3.40
CA ALA A 42 2.69 -5.89 4.26
C ALA A 42 1.73 -4.75 3.90
N LEU A 43 2.24 -3.58 3.50
CA LEU A 43 1.43 -2.47 2.99
C LEU A 43 0.69 -2.87 1.71
N LEU A 44 1.42 -3.43 0.73
CA LEU A 44 0.82 -3.85 -0.54
C LEU A 44 -0.28 -4.89 -0.35
N ASP A 45 -0.04 -5.90 0.47
CA ASP A 45 -0.99 -6.97 0.75
C ASP A 45 -2.25 -6.44 1.45
N ARG A 46 -2.07 -5.79 2.61
CA ARG A 46 -3.18 -5.29 3.43
C ARG A 46 -4.00 -4.21 2.73
N ALA A 47 -3.33 -3.26 2.06
CA ALA A 47 -4.04 -2.18 1.36
C ALA A 47 -4.80 -2.72 0.15
N THR A 48 -4.26 -3.69 -0.60
CA THR A 48 -4.96 -4.33 -1.71
C THR A 48 -6.19 -5.09 -1.21
N GLY A 49 -6.04 -5.90 -0.16
CA GLY A 49 -7.16 -6.61 0.46
C GLY A 49 -8.24 -5.65 0.99
N TYR A 50 -7.83 -4.53 1.60
CA TYR A 50 -8.76 -3.51 2.08
C TYR A 50 -9.52 -2.81 0.95
N LEU A 51 -8.83 -2.46 -0.15
CA LEU A 51 -9.47 -1.89 -1.34
C LEU A 51 -10.48 -2.86 -1.97
N THR A 52 -10.14 -4.14 -2.07
CA THR A 52 -11.07 -5.16 -2.59
C THR A 52 -12.31 -5.31 -1.70
N LYS A 53 -12.12 -5.37 -0.38
CA LYS A 53 -13.22 -5.49 0.60
C LYS A 53 -14.14 -4.25 0.63
N THR A 54 -13.64 -3.08 0.26
CA THR A 54 -14.39 -1.81 0.26
C THR A 54 -14.81 -1.36 -1.14
N SER A 55 -14.63 -2.19 -2.17
CA SER A 55 -15.09 -1.90 -3.53
C SER A 55 -16.54 -2.29 -3.67
N ASP A 56 -17.41 -1.33 -3.95
CA ASP A 56 -18.83 -1.58 -4.20
C ASP A 56 -19.01 -2.46 -5.45
N LEU A 57 -18.20 -2.24 -6.48
CA LEU A 57 -18.19 -3.03 -7.70
C LEU A 57 -17.81 -4.50 -7.43
N ALA A 58 -16.73 -4.73 -6.71
CA ALA A 58 -16.29 -6.08 -6.37
C ALA A 58 -17.27 -6.77 -5.40
N GLN A 59 -17.92 -6.05 -4.49
CA GLN A 59 -18.89 -6.62 -3.56
C GLN A 59 -20.20 -7.06 -4.26
N GLN A 60 -20.59 -6.39 -5.33
CA GLN A 60 -21.76 -6.75 -6.14
C GLN A 60 -21.47 -7.93 -7.10
N ALA A 61 -20.21 -8.23 -7.36
CA ALA A 61 -19.81 -9.31 -8.25
C ALA A 61 -19.92 -10.70 -7.57
N PRO A 62 -20.15 -11.78 -8.34
CA PRO A 62 -20.01 -13.15 -7.87
C PRO A 62 -18.65 -13.38 -7.19
N ALA A 63 -18.60 -14.26 -6.21
CA ALA A 63 -17.41 -14.44 -5.36
C ALA A 63 -16.15 -14.83 -6.15
N ASP A 64 -16.30 -15.62 -7.20
CA ASP A 64 -15.25 -16.05 -8.14
C ASP A 64 -14.75 -14.92 -9.05
N MET A 65 -15.57 -13.90 -9.33
CA MET A 65 -15.23 -12.77 -10.20
C MET A 65 -14.76 -11.52 -9.45
N ARG A 66 -14.83 -11.48 -8.13
CA ARG A 66 -14.46 -10.30 -7.33
C ARG A 66 -13.04 -9.79 -7.59
N GLY A 67 -12.11 -10.72 -7.80
CA GLY A 67 -10.72 -10.40 -8.13
C GLY A 67 -10.57 -9.68 -9.46
N GLU A 68 -11.32 -10.09 -10.47
CA GLU A 68 -11.30 -9.49 -11.82
C GLU A 68 -11.90 -8.07 -11.78
N PHE A 69 -13.03 -7.88 -11.10
CA PHE A 69 -13.62 -6.56 -10.94
C PHE A 69 -12.73 -5.61 -10.16
N ALA A 70 -12.04 -6.09 -9.12
CA ALA A 70 -11.07 -5.29 -8.39
C ALA A 70 -9.84 -4.93 -9.26
N ALA A 71 -9.41 -5.83 -10.17
CA ALA A 71 -8.35 -5.56 -11.12
C ALA A 71 -8.78 -4.50 -12.16
N PHE A 72 -9.99 -4.62 -12.70
CA PHE A 72 -10.56 -3.63 -13.62
C PHE A 72 -10.65 -2.23 -12.98
N GLU A 73 -11.18 -2.14 -11.76
CA GLU A 73 -11.25 -0.88 -11.00
C GLU A 73 -9.86 -0.25 -10.81
N ARG A 74 -8.86 -1.09 -10.53
CA ARG A 74 -7.47 -0.64 -10.41
C ARG A 74 -6.92 -0.06 -11.71
N GLU A 75 -7.13 -0.75 -12.83
CA GLU A 75 -6.67 -0.29 -14.14
C GLU A 75 -7.34 1.03 -14.55
N ALA A 76 -8.64 1.14 -14.35
CA ALA A 76 -9.38 2.37 -14.59
C ALA A 76 -8.87 3.54 -13.72
N ALA A 77 -8.58 3.29 -12.45
CA ALA A 77 -8.03 4.28 -11.53
C ALA A 77 -6.63 4.76 -11.97
N ILE A 78 -5.77 3.83 -12.39
CA ILE A 78 -4.42 4.15 -12.88
C ILE A 78 -4.52 5.00 -14.16
N ALA A 79 -5.40 4.64 -15.09
CA ALA A 79 -5.61 5.38 -16.32
C ALA A 79 -6.12 6.81 -16.04
N SER A 80 -7.07 6.98 -15.13
CA SER A 80 -7.64 8.28 -14.77
C SER A 80 -6.65 9.22 -14.08
N THR A 81 -5.61 8.68 -13.42
CA THR A 81 -4.59 9.46 -12.69
C THR A 81 -3.28 9.64 -13.47
N ALA A 82 -3.17 9.19 -14.70
CA ALA A 82 -1.93 9.18 -15.49
C ALA A 82 -1.32 10.60 -15.67
N GLY A 83 -2.14 11.64 -15.75
CA GLY A 83 -1.70 13.04 -15.90
C GLY A 83 -1.19 13.71 -14.61
N ALA A 84 -1.38 13.11 -13.44
CA ALA A 84 -1.05 13.71 -12.15
C ALA A 84 0.41 13.46 -11.70
N MET A 85 1.29 12.95 -12.57
CA MET A 85 2.69 12.65 -12.22
C MET A 85 3.59 13.88 -12.35
N THR A 86 4.06 14.41 -11.24
CA THR A 86 5.19 15.32 -11.20
C THR A 86 6.48 14.52 -11.05
N LYS A 87 7.43 14.70 -11.96
CA LYS A 87 8.77 14.09 -11.83
C LYS A 87 9.58 14.88 -10.80
N THR A 88 9.92 14.23 -9.71
CA THR A 88 10.86 14.80 -8.73
C THR A 88 12.29 14.63 -9.25
N PRO A 89 13.13 15.69 -9.27
CA PRO A 89 14.51 15.58 -9.70
C PRO A 89 15.31 14.56 -8.89
N ALA A 90 16.21 13.82 -9.55
CA ALA A 90 16.99 12.75 -8.91
C ALA A 90 17.85 13.25 -7.74
N GLU A 91 18.37 14.47 -7.82
CA GLU A 91 19.17 15.09 -6.75
C GLU A 91 18.36 15.35 -5.49
N VAL A 92 17.10 15.80 -5.65
CA VAL A 92 16.16 16.01 -4.54
C VAL A 92 15.83 14.68 -3.88
N LEU A 93 15.67 13.62 -4.65
CA LEU A 93 15.41 12.26 -4.12
C LEU A 93 16.62 11.71 -3.36
N LYS A 94 17.85 11.92 -3.87
CA LYS A 94 19.08 11.51 -3.18
C LYS A 94 19.25 12.23 -1.84
N SER A 95 19.04 13.56 -1.80
CA SER A 95 19.11 14.30 -0.55
C SER A 95 18.02 13.92 0.44
N SER A 96 16.83 13.63 -0.03
CA SER A 96 15.73 13.10 0.79
C SER A 96 16.06 11.71 1.36
N ALA A 97 16.67 10.82 0.59
CA ALA A 97 17.07 9.51 1.04
C ALA A 97 18.17 9.59 2.12
N SER A 98 19.15 10.50 2.00
CA SER A 98 20.21 10.66 2.99
C SER A 98 19.71 11.17 4.35
N ALA A 99 18.58 11.85 4.40
CA ALA A 99 17.94 12.35 5.61
C ALA A 99 16.79 11.46 6.11
N ALA A 100 16.58 10.28 5.47
CA ALA A 100 15.46 9.43 5.76
C ALA A 100 15.63 8.68 7.11
N GLU A 101 14.60 8.73 7.94
CA GLU A 101 14.49 7.90 9.14
C GLU A 101 13.77 6.58 8.85
N LEU A 102 13.88 5.60 9.73
CA LEU A 102 13.15 4.33 9.56
C LEU A 102 11.65 4.52 9.81
N ALA A 103 10.82 4.06 8.89
CA ALA A 103 9.38 4.00 9.10
C ALA A 103 9.04 2.95 10.15
N GLU A 104 8.30 3.37 11.19
CA GLU A 104 7.88 2.50 12.29
C GLU A 104 6.44 2.04 12.12
N ARG A 105 5.55 2.94 11.70
CA ARG A 105 4.12 2.67 11.61
C ARG A 105 3.52 3.24 10.34
N LEU A 106 2.66 2.43 9.72
CA LEU A 106 1.77 2.86 8.65
C LEU A 106 0.36 2.45 8.99
N THR A 107 -0.57 3.41 8.93
CA THR A 107 -1.99 3.19 9.20
C THR A 107 -2.81 3.60 7.99
N ILE A 108 -3.75 2.76 7.60
CA ILE A 108 -4.75 3.07 6.57
C ILE A 108 -6.12 2.86 7.19
N SER A 109 -6.98 3.86 7.10
CA SER A 109 -8.36 3.80 7.57
C SER A 109 -9.32 4.41 6.56
N ARG A 110 -10.58 3.99 6.60
CA ARG A 110 -11.63 4.61 5.79
C ARG A 110 -12.01 5.94 6.41
N HIS A 111 -12.11 6.97 5.57
CA HIS A 111 -12.56 8.28 6.02
C HIS A 111 -14.09 8.38 5.91
N SER A 112 -14.74 9.06 6.85
CA SER A 112 -16.21 9.18 6.92
C SER A 112 -16.84 9.88 5.71
N LYS A 113 -16.09 10.76 5.04
CA LYS A 113 -16.50 11.46 3.81
C LYS A 113 -16.15 10.70 2.52
N GLY A 114 -15.79 9.43 2.63
CA GLY A 114 -15.25 8.62 1.54
C GLY A 114 -13.72 8.74 1.41
N GLY A 115 -13.11 7.81 0.68
CA GLY A 115 -11.66 7.75 0.54
C GLY A 115 -10.95 7.10 1.74
N PHE A 116 -9.64 7.31 1.82
CA PHE A 116 -8.76 6.67 2.77
C PHE A 116 -7.87 7.69 3.45
N LYS A 117 -7.80 7.63 4.78
CA LYS A 117 -6.76 8.32 5.53
C LYS A 117 -5.52 7.39 5.59
N VAL A 118 -4.40 7.91 5.11
CA VAL A 118 -3.09 7.25 5.22
C VAL A 118 -2.23 8.05 6.17
N GLU A 119 -1.61 7.38 7.12
CA GLU A 119 -0.69 7.97 8.07
C GLU A 119 0.59 7.14 8.11
N LEU A 120 1.73 7.78 7.94
CA LEU A 120 3.06 7.17 8.00
C LEU A 120 3.87 7.89 9.07
N ARG A 121 4.48 7.13 9.99
CA ARG A 121 5.32 7.65 11.07
C ARG A 121 6.69 7.00 11.08
N GLY A 122 7.69 7.82 11.33
CA GLY A 122 9.06 7.41 11.59
C GLY A 122 9.36 7.21 13.07
N GLN A 123 10.57 6.75 13.36
CA GLN A 123 11.06 6.49 14.71
C GLN A 123 11.12 7.74 15.60
N SER A 124 11.34 8.92 15.01
CA SER A 124 11.32 10.20 15.75
C SER A 124 9.92 10.60 16.22
N GLY A 125 8.86 9.91 15.77
CA GLY A 125 7.47 10.30 15.91
C GLY A 125 7.02 11.33 14.88
N ASP A 126 7.91 11.82 14.03
CA ASP A 126 7.59 12.62 12.86
C ASP A 126 6.89 11.77 11.81
N GLY A 127 6.21 12.42 10.86
CA GLY A 127 5.50 11.66 9.84
C GLY A 127 4.69 12.52 8.90
N ALA A 128 3.85 11.85 8.12
CA ALA A 128 2.92 12.50 7.21
C ALA A 128 1.56 11.78 7.23
N GLU A 129 0.50 12.55 7.02
CA GLU A 129 -0.85 12.02 6.84
C GLU A 129 -1.54 12.68 5.66
N GLY A 130 -2.41 11.95 4.99
CA GLY A 130 -3.19 12.46 3.87
C GLY A 130 -4.51 11.75 3.70
N LEU A 131 -5.43 12.44 3.05
CA LEU A 131 -6.69 11.87 2.59
C LEU A 131 -6.56 11.58 1.10
N LEU A 132 -6.70 10.32 0.74
CA LEU A 132 -6.60 9.85 -0.63
C LEU A 132 -7.96 9.35 -1.11
N THR A 133 -8.32 9.71 -2.32
CA THR A 133 -9.40 9.04 -3.04
C THR A 133 -9.02 7.58 -3.33
N ARG A 134 -9.97 6.76 -3.72
CA ARG A 134 -9.70 5.38 -4.13
C ARG A 134 -8.70 5.33 -5.32
N ALA A 135 -8.85 6.22 -6.29
CA ALA A 135 -7.95 6.28 -7.44
C ALA A 135 -6.52 6.65 -7.04
N GLU A 136 -6.35 7.64 -6.16
CA GLU A 136 -5.02 8.03 -5.64
C GLU A 136 -4.38 6.93 -4.82
N MET A 137 -5.16 6.19 -4.00
CA MET A 137 -4.67 5.04 -3.27
C MET A 137 -4.21 3.91 -4.20
N GLN A 138 -5.00 3.58 -5.24
CA GLN A 138 -4.62 2.58 -6.24
C GLN A 138 -3.31 2.97 -6.93
N ARG A 139 -3.16 4.25 -7.27
CA ARG A 139 -1.95 4.77 -7.88
C ARG A 139 -0.74 4.70 -6.95
N LEU A 140 -0.90 5.11 -5.70
CA LEU A 140 0.16 4.99 -4.68
C LEU A 140 0.66 3.55 -4.59
N LEU A 141 -0.26 2.58 -4.51
CA LEU A 141 0.09 1.17 -4.47
C LEU A 141 0.75 0.69 -5.77
N GLN A 142 0.34 1.21 -6.92
CA GLN A 142 0.98 0.89 -8.20
C GLN A 142 2.42 1.38 -8.26
N MET A 143 2.69 2.61 -7.80
CA MET A 143 4.06 3.13 -7.72
C MET A 143 4.92 2.25 -6.79
N LEU A 144 4.40 1.88 -5.63
CA LEU A 144 5.12 1.02 -4.71
C LEU A 144 5.37 -0.38 -5.30
N ARG A 145 4.39 -0.99 -5.99
CA ARG A 145 4.56 -2.27 -6.70
C ARG A 145 5.68 -2.20 -7.74
N SER A 146 5.73 -1.12 -8.53
CA SER A 146 6.77 -0.94 -9.54
C SER A 146 8.17 -0.91 -8.91
N VAL A 147 8.32 -0.24 -7.77
CA VAL A 147 9.60 -0.17 -7.06
C VAL A 147 9.96 -1.50 -6.40
N VAL A 148 8.98 -2.20 -5.80
CA VAL A 148 9.18 -3.55 -5.23
C VAL A 148 9.58 -4.56 -6.31
N ALA A 149 9.00 -4.45 -7.52
CA ALA A 149 9.39 -5.28 -8.65
C ALA A 149 10.83 -4.98 -9.12
N SER A 150 11.23 -3.70 -9.15
CA SER A 150 12.61 -3.31 -9.51
C SER A 150 13.64 -3.73 -8.44
N ALA A 151 13.21 -3.91 -7.20
CA ALA A 151 14.03 -4.43 -6.10
C ALA A 151 14.17 -5.96 -6.10
N ASP A 152 13.51 -6.65 -7.04
CA ASP A 152 13.43 -8.12 -7.10
C ASP A 152 12.94 -8.74 -5.77
N TRP A 153 12.10 -8.01 -5.05
CA TRP A 153 11.43 -8.53 -3.87
C TRP A 153 10.25 -9.37 -4.31
N ALA A 154 10.33 -10.70 -4.18
CA ALA A 154 9.24 -11.59 -4.51
C ALA A 154 7.98 -11.21 -3.72
N VAL A 155 6.94 -10.79 -4.43
CA VAL A 155 5.60 -10.66 -3.89
C VAL A 155 5.01 -12.07 -3.90
N ALA A 156 4.96 -12.72 -2.73
CA ALA A 156 4.25 -13.99 -2.63
C ALA A 156 2.79 -13.77 -3.07
N PRO A 157 2.23 -14.62 -3.95
CA PRO A 157 0.81 -14.55 -4.28
C PRO A 157 0.02 -14.64 -2.98
N SER A 158 -0.97 -13.76 -2.80
CA SER A 158 -1.86 -13.78 -1.63
C SER A 158 -2.44 -15.17 -1.51
N LYS A 159 -2.07 -15.89 -0.43
CA LYS A 159 -2.61 -17.21 -0.18
C LYS A 159 -4.12 -17.06 0.00
N PRO A 160 -4.98 -17.74 -0.77
CA PRO A 160 -6.40 -17.71 -0.51
C PRO A 160 -6.62 -18.15 0.93
N GLU A 161 -7.39 -17.38 1.68
CA GLU A 161 -7.74 -17.66 3.07
C GLU A 161 -8.29 -19.10 3.11
N SER A 162 -7.52 -20.03 3.66
CA SER A 162 -7.92 -21.42 3.77
C SER A 162 -9.18 -21.47 4.62
N SER A 163 -10.26 -21.98 4.03
CA SER A 163 -11.49 -22.31 4.74
C SER A 163 -11.16 -23.08 6.01
N PRO A 164 -11.86 -22.83 7.14
CA PRO A 164 -11.61 -23.57 8.36
C PRO A 164 -11.77 -25.07 8.09
N PRO A 165 -10.97 -25.95 8.71
CA PRO A 165 -11.06 -27.37 8.49
C PRO A 165 -12.46 -27.85 8.85
N ALA A 166 -13.09 -28.56 7.92
CA ALA A 166 -14.36 -29.22 8.16
C ALA A 166 -14.22 -30.14 9.35
N VAL A 167 -15.01 -29.91 10.41
CA VAL A 167 -15.04 -30.75 11.59
C VAL A 167 -15.61 -32.10 11.16
N ALA A 168 -14.73 -33.10 11.08
CA ALA A 168 -15.16 -34.47 10.83
C ALA A 168 -16.04 -34.93 12.00
N SER A 169 -17.33 -35.09 11.73
CA SER A 169 -18.29 -35.70 12.66
C SER A 169 -17.92 -37.16 12.83
N VAL A 170 -17.38 -37.52 14.00
CA VAL A 170 -17.15 -38.92 14.39
C VAL A 170 -18.49 -39.53 14.78
N ALA A 171 -19.03 -40.38 13.91
CA ALA A 171 -20.18 -41.21 14.21
C ALA A 171 -19.82 -42.23 15.31
N LYS A 172 -20.54 -42.22 16.43
CA LYS A 172 -20.43 -43.26 17.49
C LYS A 172 -20.90 -44.60 16.95
N PRO A 173 -20.15 -45.70 17.17
CA PRO A 173 -20.67 -47.04 16.87
C PRO A 173 -21.77 -47.44 17.86
N VAL A 174 -22.91 -47.83 17.33
CA VAL A 174 -23.99 -48.47 18.11
C VAL A 174 -23.56 -49.92 18.40
N ARG A 175 -23.47 -50.27 19.69
CA ARG A 175 -23.33 -51.67 20.12
C ARG A 175 -24.72 -52.30 20.20
N HIS A 176 -24.90 -53.42 19.52
CA HIS A 176 -25.92 -54.42 19.79
C HIS A 176 -25.39 -55.42 20.82
#